data_8dba4e732a9fba7bc4a8476bfdeb462d
#
_entry.id   8dba4e732a9fba7bc4a8476bfdeb462d
#
_cell.length_a   1.000
_cell.length_b   1.000
_cell.length_c   1.000
_cell.angle_alpha   90.00
_cell.angle_beta   90.00
_cell.angle_gamma   90.00
#
_symmetry.space_group_name_H-M   'P 1'
#
loop_
_entity.id
_entity.type
_entity.pdbx_description
1 polymer ?
#
loop_
_entity_poly.entity_id
_entity_poly.type
_entity_poly.pdbx_seq_one_letter_code
_entity_poly.pdbx_strand_id
1 'polypeptide(L)'
;LLDQGKLISPDLSPMKMRTNTLLGTAAIPNNGGELRFYQRGEDFAIEVVGIDGDLMNSAVHGSEELLAEMALKRLASPLMARVLVGGLGMGFTLRAALKHTGSKSQVVVAELVPEVIEWNKGPLGEKAGNPMQDPRALVREGDVAVIIRERKEAYDTILLDTDNGPEGLTQNDNRKIYSTAGIRAIHDCLRPGGVLAVWSTHPDKPFSRRLGMGGFRVEEVQVPATGTKGTRHTLWFAKKLPPERKGPQRR
;
A
#
# COMPACT_ATOMS: atom_id res chain seq x y z
N LEU A 1 -49.20 -35.01 30.27
CA LEU A 1 -48.91 -33.63 29.84
C LEU A 1 -47.69 -33.69 28.92
N LEU A 2 -47.96 -33.73 27.61
CA LEU A 2 -46.94 -33.78 26.56
C LEU A 2 -46.56 -32.35 26.19
N ASP A 3 -45.28 -32.02 26.37
CA ASP A 3 -44.69 -30.75 25.98
C ASP A 3 -44.49 -30.72 24.45
N GLN A 4 -45.16 -29.77 23.79
CA GLN A 4 -45.09 -29.58 22.34
C GLN A 4 -43.83 -28.78 22.01
N GLY A 5 -42.76 -29.48 21.59
CA GLY A 5 -41.56 -28.88 21.07
C GLY A 5 -41.85 -27.96 19.88
N LYS A 6 -41.59 -26.66 20.05
CA LYS A 6 -41.59 -25.65 19.01
C LYS A 6 -40.48 -25.99 17.97
N LEU A 7 -40.87 -26.47 16.83
CA LEU A 7 -39.98 -26.56 15.64
C LEU A 7 -39.62 -25.13 15.22
N ILE A 8 -38.35 -24.76 15.46
CA ILE A 8 -37.74 -23.56 14.89
C ILE A 8 -37.51 -23.84 13.41
N SER A 9 -38.33 -23.26 12.55
CA SER A 9 -38.12 -23.25 11.11
C SER A 9 -36.79 -22.56 10.82
N PRO A 10 -35.89 -23.12 9.99
CA PRO A 10 -34.70 -22.40 9.57
C PRO A 10 -35.14 -21.16 8.77
N ASP A 11 -34.61 -20.00 9.12
CA ASP A 11 -34.82 -18.76 8.40
C ASP A 11 -34.18 -18.91 6.98
N LEU A 12 -35.04 -19.18 6.01
CA LEU A 12 -34.70 -19.22 4.58
C LEU A 12 -34.77 -17.82 3.98
N SER A 13 -34.13 -16.84 4.64
CA SER A 13 -33.86 -15.56 3.99
C SER A 13 -33.02 -15.81 2.75
N PRO A 14 -33.42 -15.34 1.55
CA PRO A 14 -32.66 -15.61 0.33
C PRO A 14 -31.26 -15.03 0.51
N MET A 15 -30.25 -15.89 0.44
CA MET A 15 -28.87 -15.50 0.30
C MET A 15 -28.80 -14.54 -0.90
N LYS A 16 -28.68 -13.23 -0.64
CA LYS A 16 -28.48 -12.21 -1.69
C LYS A 16 -27.28 -12.66 -2.50
N MET A 17 -27.51 -13.22 -3.67
CA MET A 17 -26.44 -13.44 -4.64
C MET A 17 -25.78 -12.09 -4.86
N ARG A 18 -24.55 -11.94 -4.40
CA ARG A 18 -23.76 -10.73 -4.67
C ARG A 18 -23.53 -10.71 -6.18
N THR A 19 -24.25 -9.85 -6.88
CA THR A 19 -24.05 -9.63 -8.31
C THR A 19 -22.63 -9.09 -8.50
N ASN A 20 -21.83 -9.81 -9.23
CA ASN A 20 -20.48 -9.40 -9.59
C ASN A 20 -20.56 -8.67 -10.94
N THR A 21 -20.53 -7.34 -10.92
CA THR A 21 -20.65 -6.52 -12.12
C THR A 21 -19.28 -6.04 -12.54
N LEU A 22 -18.82 -6.44 -13.73
CA LEU A 22 -17.58 -5.92 -14.32
C LEU A 22 -17.78 -4.45 -14.70
N LEU A 23 -16.94 -3.58 -14.14
CA LEU A 23 -16.96 -2.14 -14.39
C LEU A 23 -15.87 -1.70 -15.36
N GLY A 24 -14.77 -2.45 -15.47
CA GLY A 24 -13.66 -2.12 -16.34
C GLY A 24 -12.58 -3.18 -16.39
N THR A 25 -11.72 -3.07 -17.39
CA THR A 25 -10.51 -3.88 -17.55
C THR A 25 -9.32 -2.97 -17.83
N ALA A 26 -8.13 -3.42 -17.50
CA ALA A 26 -6.89 -2.68 -17.76
C ALA A 26 -5.75 -3.65 -18.06
N ALA A 27 -4.90 -3.30 -19.03
CA ALA A 27 -3.68 -4.04 -19.27
C ALA A 27 -2.58 -3.58 -18.29
N ILE A 28 -1.97 -4.52 -17.58
CA ILE A 28 -0.79 -4.21 -16.78
C ILE A 28 0.41 -4.06 -17.74
N PRO A 29 1.13 -2.91 -17.72
CA PRO A 29 2.29 -2.70 -18.59
C PRO A 29 3.32 -3.82 -18.51
N ASN A 30 4.20 -3.93 -19.52
CA ASN A 30 5.28 -4.92 -19.60
C ASN A 30 4.82 -6.39 -19.55
N ASN A 31 3.69 -6.71 -20.15
CA ASN A 31 3.07 -8.05 -20.15
C ASN A 31 2.73 -8.58 -18.75
N GLY A 32 2.39 -7.66 -17.82
CA GLY A 32 1.99 -8.02 -16.45
C GLY A 32 0.62 -8.67 -16.31
N GLY A 33 -0.12 -8.87 -17.43
CA GLY A 33 -1.45 -9.44 -17.45
C GLY A 33 -2.56 -8.40 -17.57
N GLU A 34 -3.77 -8.75 -17.12
CA GLU A 34 -4.98 -7.93 -17.19
C GLU A 34 -5.58 -7.78 -15.80
N LEU A 35 -5.95 -6.57 -15.43
CA LEU A 35 -6.79 -6.27 -14.27
C LEU A 35 -8.26 -6.26 -14.66
N ARG A 36 -9.10 -6.73 -13.76
CA ARG A 36 -10.56 -6.63 -13.85
C ARG A 36 -11.11 -5.93 -12.63
N PHE A 37 -11.87 -4.88 -12.85
CA PHE A 37 -12.51 -4.08 -11.82
C PHE A 37 -13.98 -4.45 -11.72
N TYR A 38 -14.40 -4.87 -10.52
CA TYR A 38 -15.75 -5.33 -10.23
C TYR A 38 -16.43 -4.53 -9.14
N GLN A 39 -17.74 -4.38 -9.26
CA GLN A 39 -18.63 -4.01 -8.17
C GLN A 39 -19.32 -5.25 -7.58
N ARG A 40 -19.31 -5.36 -6.26
CA ARG A 40 -19.92 -6.45 -5.47
C ARG A 40 -20.82 -5.89 -4.40
N GLY A 41 -22.05 -5.52 -4.78
CA GLY A 41 -22.96 -4.79 -3.89
C GLY A 41 -22.45 -3.37 -3.64
N GLU A 42 -22.12 -3.04 -2.38
CA GLU A 42 -21.55 -1.74 -2.00
C GLU A 42 -20.01 -1.71 -2.02
N ASP A 43 -19.40 -2.84 -2.29
CA ASP A 43 -17.94 -2.99 -2.31
C ASP A 43 -17.41 -3.12 -3.73
N PHE A 44 -16.10 -2.93 -3.84
CA PHE A 44 -15.36 -3.07 -5.08
C PHE A 44 -14.22 -4.08 -4.91
N ALA A 45 -13.87 -4.75 -6.01
CA ALA A 45 -12.74 -5.66 -6.08
C ALA A 45 -11.95 -5.43 -7.36
N ILE A 46 -10.64 -5.59 -7.29
CA ILE A 46 -9.75 -5.67 -8.46
C ILE A 46 -9.11 -7.05 -8.45
N GLU A 47 -9.20 -7.76 -9.55
CA GLU A 47 -8.63 -9.08 -9.76
C GLU A 47 -7.56 -9.04 -10.85
N VAL A 48 -6.61 -9.97 -10.80
CA VAL A 48 -5.67 -10.25 -11.89
C VAL A 48 -6.16 -11.48 -12.64
N VAL A 49 -6.31 -11.38 -13.94
CA VAL A 49 -6.76 -12.53 -14.77
C VAL A 49 -5.78 -13.68 -14.64
N GLY A 50 -6.30 -14.87 -14.32
CA GLY A 50 -5.50 -16.09 -14.15
C GLY A 50 -4.88 -16.27 -12.77
N ILE A 51 -5.17 -15.40 -11.82
CA ILE A 51 -4.80 -15.53 -10.41
C ILE A 51 -6.08 -15.63 -9.58
N ASP A 52 -6.17 -16.64 -8.71
CA ASP A 52 -7.32 -16.81 -7.85
C ASP A 52 -7.38 -15.79 -6.74
N GLY A 53 -8.55 -15.20 -6.54
CA GLY A 53 -8.83 -14.23 -5.47
C GLY A 53 -8.68 -12.77 -5.88
N ASP A 54 -9.03 -11.89 -4.95
CA ASP A 54 -8.91 -10.46 -5.14
C ASP A 54 -7.46 -10.01 -4.98
N LEU A 55 -6.95 -9.21 -5.91
CA LEU A 55 -5.73 -8.44 -5.69
C LEU A 55 -5.98 -7.36 -4.63
N MET A 56 -7.14 -6.70 -4.72
CA MET A 56 -7.59 -5.66 -3.79
C MET A 56 -9.10 -5.75 -3.57
N ASN A 57 -9.55 -5.39 -2.36
CA ASN A 57 -10.96 -5.39 -2.00
C ASN A 57 -11.28 -4.20 -1.09
N SER A 58 -12.28 -3.41 -1.43
CA SER A 58 -12.64 -2.20 -0.68
C SER A 58 -13.18 -2.44 0.73
N ALA A 59 -13.62 -3.65 1.04
CA ALA A 59 -14.04 -4.03 2.39
C ALA A 59 -12.85 -4.36 3.31
N VAL A 60 -11.64 -4.56 2.75
CA VAL A 60 -10.45 -5.00 3.49
C VAL A 60 -9.31 -4.03 3.17
N HIS A 61 -9.14 -2.98 3.96
CA HIS A 61 -8.14 -1.94 3.72
C HIS A 61 -7.44 -1.44 5.01
N GLY A 62 -7.71 -2.10 6.15
CA GLY A 62 -7.18 -1.63 7.43
C GLY A 62 -5.65 -1.67 7.52
N SER A 63 -5.01 -2.66 6.90
CA SER A 63 -3.55 -2.80 6.90
C SER A 63 -2.84 -1.75 6.04
N GLU A 64 -3.46 -1.32 4.94
CA GLU A 64 -2.96 -0.25 4.06
C GLU A 64 -3.00 1.10 4.79
N GLU A 65 -4.06 1.35 5.55
CA GLU A 65 -4.15 2.54 6.39
C GLU A 65 -3.09 2.53 7.51
N LEU A 66 -2.90 1.38 8.15
CA LEU A 66 -1.89 1.22 9.18
C LEU A 66 -0.47 1.39 8.62
N LEU A 67 -0.21 0.99 7.37
CA LEU A 67 1.07 1.23 6.72
C LEU A 67 1.46 2.71 6.76
N ALA A 68 0.56 3.57 6.29
CA ALA A 68 0.79 5.01 6.24
C ALA A 68 0.85 5.63 7.64
N GLU A 69 -0.12 5.33 8.51
CA GLU A 69 -0.17 5.85 9.88
C GLU A 69 1.10 5.53 10.66
N MET A 70 1.50 4.26 10.67
CA MET A 70 2.65 3.80 11.44
C MET A 70 3.98 4.32 10.87
N ALA A 71 4.11 4.48 9.54
CA ALA A 71 5.28 5.06 8.91
C ALA A 71 5.44 6.52 9.32
N LEU A 72 4.37 7.32 9.23
CA LEU A 72 4.38 8.74 9.54
C LEU A 72 4.64 9.01 11.03
N LYS A 73 4.13 8.18 11.94
CA LYS A 73 4.44 8.24 13.38
C LYS A 73 5.93 8.03 13.71
N ARG A 74 6.70 7.43 12.82
CA ARG A 74 8.15 7.20 12.97
C ARG A 74 9.01 8.37 12.50
N LEU A 75 8.41 9.37 11.84
CA LEU A 75 9.08 10.60 11.43
C LEU A 75 9.17 11.59 12.58
N ALA A 76 10.23 12.40 12.57
CA ALA A 76 10.40 13.50 13.54
C ALA A 76 9.41 14.65 13.28
N SER A 77 9.02 14.86 12.01
CA SER A 77 8.12 15.96 11.61
C SER A 77 7.10 15.52 10.56
N PRO A 78 6.11 14.70 10.92
CA PRO A 78 5.15 14.18 9.95
C PRO A 78 4.28 15.26 9.31
N LEU A 79 4.02 16.37 10.02
CA LEU A 79 3.15 17.45 9.55
C LEU A 79 3.71 18.29 8.38
N MET A 80 4.97 18.08 8.02
CA MET A 80 5.64 18.76 6.89
C MET A 80 6.29 17.75 5.95
N ALA A 81 5.91 16.49 6.04
CA ALA A 81 6.56 15.40 5.32
C ALA A 81 6.32 15.47 3.81
N ARG A 82 7.36 15.12 3.06
CA ARG A 82 7.25 14.72 1.65
C ARG A 82 7.11 13.21 1.59
N VAL A 83 5.96 12.75 1.11
CA VAL A 83 5.59 11.34 1.06
C VAL A 83 5.58 10.88 -0.39
N LEU A 84 6.13 9.69 -0.65
CA LEU A 84 5.92 8.97 -1.89
C LEU A 84 5.12 7.70 -1.57
N VAL A 85 4.00 7.53 -2.24
CA VAL A 85 3.21 6.29 -2.22
C VAL A 85 3.44 5.56 -3.54
N GLY A 86 3.90 4.34 -3.50
CA GLY A 86 4.01 3.46 -4.65
C GLY A 86 2.79 2.54 -4.68
N GLY A 87 1.99 2.68 -5.75
CA GLY A 87 0.67 2.08 -5.91
C GLY A 87 -0.45 2.98 -5.39
N LEU A 88 -1.39 3.33 -6.26
CA LEU A 88 -2.64 4.01 -5.88
C LEU A 88 -3.67 3.00 -5.38
N GLY A 89 -3.79 1.87 -6.10
CA GLY A 89 -4.77 0.84 -5.79
C GLY A 89 -6.17 1.41 -5.65
N MET A 90 -6.80 1.20 -4.51
CA MET A 90 -8.12 1.76 -4.20
C MET A 90 -8.05 3.10 -3.44
N GLY A 91 -6.87 3.71 -3.27
CA GLY A 91 -6.69 5.02 -2.67
C GLY A 91 -6.61 5.05 -1.14
N PHE A 92 -6.68 3.93 -0.44
CA PHE A 92 -6.71 3.90 1.03
C PHE A 92 -5.38 4.30 1.67
N THR A 93 -4.25 3.86 1.12
CA THR A 93 -2.91 4.27 1.58
C THR A 93 -2.70 5.77 1.36
N LEU A 94 -3.13 6.32 0.21
CA LEU A 94 -3.09 7.75 -0.06
C LEU A 94 -3.96 8.53 0.94
N ARG A 95 -5.22 8.09 1.17
CA ARG A 95 -6.12 8.68 2.17
C ARG A 95 -5.48 8.75 3.55
N ALA A 96 -4.90 7.64 4.00
CA ALA A 96 -4.27 7.55 5.30
C ALA A 96 -3.03 8.45 5.38
N ALA A 97 -2.20 8.53 4.34
CA ALA A 97 -1.07 9.42 4.29
C ALA A 97 -1.49 10.89 4.41
N LEU A 98 -2.53 11.30 3.70
CA LEU A 98 -3.09 12.66 3.78
C LEU A 98 -3.66 12.97 5.16
N LYS A 99 -4.34 12.02 5.80
CA LYS A 99 -4.90 12.14 7.15
C LYS A 99 -3.84 12.39 8.22
N HIS A 100 -2.67 11.77 8.09
CA HIS A 100 -1.59 11.83 9.08
C HIS A 100 -0.48 12.83 8.75
N THR A 101 -0.69 13.68 7.73
CA THR A 101 0.22 14.78 7.35
C THR A 101 -0.45 16.13 7.49
N GLY A 102 0.33 17.20 7.60
CA GLY A 102 -0.19 18.57 7.74
C GLY A 102 -0.41 19.27 6.40
N SER A 103 -0.97 20.48 6.45
CA SER A 103 -1.31 21.27 5.26
C SER A 103 -0.10 21.70 4.40
N LYS A 104 1.11 21.67 4.94
CA LYS A 104 2.37 21.96 4.22
C LYS A 104 3.06 20.72 3.66
N SER A 105 2.48 19.55 3.84
CA SER A 105 3.01 18.29 3.31
C SER A 105 2.69 18.16 1.82
N GLN A 106 3.44 17.31 1.14
CA GLN A 106 3.19 16.88 -0.23
C GLN A 106 3.16 15.37 -0.27
N VAL A 107 2.11 14.80 -0.84
CA VAL A 107 1.95 13.35 -1.01
C VAL A 107 1.93 13.05 -2.50
N VAL A 108 3.03 12.52 -3.01
CA VAL A 108 3.11 12.02 -4.39
C VAL A 108 2.66 10.56 -4.38
N VAL A 109 1.74 10.20 -5.28
CA VAL A 109 1.36 8.81 -5.50
C VAL A 109 1.72 8.42 -6.93
N ALA A 110 2.49 7.34 -7.07
CA ALA A 110 2.86 6.76 -8.35
C ALA A 110 1.94 5.57 -8.66
N GLU A 111 1.32 5.59 -9.84
CA GLU A 111 0.48 4.49 -10.32
C GLU A 111 0.91 4.08 -11.71
N LEU A 112 1.13 2.79 -11.90
CA LEU A 112 1.63 2.23 -13.15
C LEU A 112 0.54 2.05 -14.20
N VAL A 113 -0.70 1.76 -13.76
CA VAL A 113 -1.85 1.42 -14.61
C VAL A 113 -2.76 2.64 -14.73
N PRO A 114 -2.83 3.31 -15.89
CA PRO A 114 -3.61 4.53 -16.06
C PRO A 114 -5.09 4.37 -15.73
N GLU A 115 -5.66 3.20 -16.04
CA GLU A 115 -7.08 2.92 -15.79
C GLU A 115 -7.38 2.87 -14.28
N VAL A 116 -6.43 2.47 -13.43
CA VAL A 116 -6.58 2.53 -11.96
C VAL A 116 -6.73 3.98 -11.51
N ILE A 117 -6.01 4.92 -12.14
CA ILE A 117 -6.18 6.36 -11.88
C ILE A 117 -7.59 6.80 -12.28
N GLU A 118 -8.07 6.37 -13.47
CA GLU A 118 -9.42 6.70 -13.93
C GLU A 118 -10.51 6.11 -13.03
N TRP A 119 -10.35 4.87 -12.56
CA TRP A 119 -11.30 4.26 -11.61
C TRP A 119 -11.35 5.03 -10.28
N ASN A 120 -10.24 5.62 -9.85
CA ASN A 120 -10.17 6.48 -8.67
C ASN A 120 -10.71 7.90 -8.89
N LYS A 121 -10.96 8.33 -10.13
CA LYS A 121 -11.74 9.55 -10.42
C LYS A 121 -13.25 9.30 -10.31
N GLY A 122 -13.67 8.06 -10.27
CA GLY A 122 -15.05 7.60 -10.15
C GLY A 122 -15.30 6.80 -8.88
N PRO A 123 -15.91 5.61 -8.98
CA PRO A 123 -16.46 4.89 -7.83
C PRO A 123 -15.43 4.46 -6.77
N LEU A 124 -14.18 4.16 -7.16
CA LEU A 124 -13.14 3.87 -6.16
C LEU A 124 -12.77 5.11 -5.34
N GLY A 125 -12.65 6.26 -6.00
CA GLY A 125 -12.37 7.52 -5.31
C GLY A 125 -13.47 7.88 -4.32
N GLU A 126 -14.73 7.76 -4.70
CA GLU A 126 -15.88 7.97 -3.82
C GLU A 126 -15.82 7.03 -2.60
N LYS A 127 -15.55 5.75 -2.82
CA LYS A 127 -15.40 4.74 -1.76
C LYS A 127 -14.25 5.08 -0.79
N ALA A 128 -13.16 5.61 -1.30
CA ALA A 128 -12.02 6.04 -0.50
C ALA A 128 -12.14 7.47 0.08
N GLY A 129 -13.22 8.21 -0.23
CA GLY A 129 -13.39 9.60 0.20
C GLY A 129 -12.64 10.61 -0.66
N ASN A 130 -12.43 10.30 -1.94
CA ASN A 130 -11.81 11.14 -2.97
C ASN A 130 -10.41 11.70 -2.63
N PRO A 131 -9.46 10.86 -2.19
CA PRO A 131 -8.16 11.36 -1.72
C PRO A 131 -7.33 12.05 -2.80
N MET A 132 -7.55 11.76 -4.09
CA MET A 132 -6.87 12.45 -5.19
C MET A 132 -7.31 13.90 -5.38
N GLN A 133 -8.44 14.32 -4.81
CA GLN A 133 -8.93 15.69 -4.85
C GLN A 133 -8.28 16.59 -3.77
N ASP A 134 -7.54 16.01 -2.83
CA ASP A 134 -6.81 16.80 -1.83
C ASP A 134 -5.67 17.59 -2.53
N PRO A 135 -5.55 18.91 -2.30
CA PRO A 135 -4.53 19.75 -2.97
C PRO A 135 -3.08 19.35 -2.64
N ARG A 136 -2.87 18.55 -1.60
CA ARG A 136 -1.55 18.00 -1.24
C ARG A 136 -1.20 16.73 -2.03
N ALA A 137 -2.19 16.06 -2.64
CA ALA A 137 -2.00 14.85 -3.44
C ALA A 137 -1.51 15.20 -4.84
N LEU A 138 -0.48 14.51 -5.30
CA LEU A 138 0.07 14.65 -6.62
C LEU A 138 0.17 13.28 -7.29
N VAL A 139 -0.76 12.99 -8.19
CA VAL A 139 -0.76 11.72 -8.94
C VAL A 139 0.27 11.78 -10.06
N ARG A 140 1.12 10.77 -10.13
CA ARG A 140 2.08 10.55 -11.22
C ARG A 140 1.86 9.17 -11.82
N GLU A 141 1.44 9.15 -13.07
CA GLU A 141 1.44 7.94 -13.87
C GLU A 141 2.88 7.48 -14.11
N GLY A 142 3.14 6.20 -13.81
CA GLY A 142 4.44 5.57 -14.06
C GLY A 142 4.94 4.67 -12.93
N ASP A 143 6.07 4.02 -13.21
CA ASP A 143 6.75 3.11 -12.29
C ASP A 143 7.40 3.87 -11.12
N VAL A 144 7.00 3.54 -9.90
CA VAL A 144 7.58 4.12 -8.67
C VAL A 144 9.10 3.90 -8.58
N ALA A 145 9.61 2.79 -9.12
CA ALA A 145 11.04 2.50 -9.14
C ALA A 145 11.83 3.49 -10.03
N VAL A 146 11.22 4.02 -11.09
CA VAL A 146 11.82 5.08 -11.91
C VAL A 146 11.86 6.38 -11.11
N ILE A 147 10.74 6.77 -10.49
CA ILE A 147 10.64 7.99 -9.67
C ILE A 147 11.67 8.00 -8.54
N ILE A 148 11.88 6.84 -7.90
CA ILE A 148 12.87 6.69 -6.81
C ILE A 148 14.30 6.90 -7.33
N ARG A 149 14.65 6.34 -8.51
CA ARG A 149 16.00 6.46 -9.06
C ARG A 149 16.36 7.86 -9.55
N GLU A 150 15.36 8.65 -9.93
CA GLU A 150 15.55 10.01 -10.43
C GLU A 150 15.95 11.02 -9.34
N ARG A 151 15.80 10.68 -8.07
CA ARG A 151 15.89 11.64 -6.97
C ARG A 151 16.75 11.15 -5.82
N LYS A 152 17.47 12.07 -5.18
CA LYS A 152 18.20 11.84 -3.93
C LYS A 152 17.63 12.71 -2.83
N GLU A 153 17.53 12.15 -1.62
CA GLU A 153 17.06 12.85 -0.41
C GLU A 153 15.78 13.69 -0.65
N ALA A 154 14.85 13.12 -1.42
CA ALA A 154 13.64 13.81 -1.87
C ALA A 154 12.47 13.61 -0.92
N TYR A 155 12.37 12.45 -0.25
CA TYR A 155 11.22 12.06 0.54
C TYR A 155 11.59 11.77 1.99
N ASP A 156 10.68 12.11 2.90
CA ASP A 156 10.76 11.79 4.32
C ASP A 156 10.22 10.39 4.59
N THR A 157 9.27 9.92 3.78
CA THR A 157 8.81 8.54 3.79
C THR A 157 8.43 8.05 2.40
N ILE A 158 8.69 6.77 2.16
CA ILE A 158 8.26 6.03 0.97
C ILE A 158 7.40 4.87 1.46
N LEU A 159 6.15 4.80 0.99
CA LEU A 159 5.18 3.76 1.29
C LEU A 159 5.04 2.90 0.05
N LEU A 160 5.49 1.66 0.09
CA LEU A 160 5.32 0.70 -1.00
C LEU A 160 4.14 -0.21 -0.69
N ASP A 161 3.06 0.06 -1.38
CA ASP A 161 1.81 -0.69 -1.37
C ASP A 161 1.54 -1.20 -2.79
N THR A 162 2.54 -1.90 -3.33
CA THR A 162 2.53 -2.45 -4.68
C THR A 162 2.44 -3.97 -4.60
N ASP A 163 1.50 -4.57 -5.33
CA ASP A 163 1.24 -6.01 -5.35
C ASP A 163 1.16 -6.65 -3.95
N ASN A 164 1.46 -7.93 -3.84
CA ASN A 164 1.45 -8.65 -2.57
C ASN A 164 2.80 -8.61 -1.82
N GLY A 165 3.62 -7.57 -2.06
CA GLY A 165 4.90 -7.37 -1.38
C GLY A 165 6.12 -7.90 -2.17
N PRO A 166 7.26 -8.19 -1.49
CA PRO A 166 8.54 -8.53 -2.14
C PRO A 166 8.50 -9.77 -3.05
N GLU A 167 7.55 -10.68 -2.83
CA GLU A 167 7.31 -11.87 -3.66
C GLU A 167 6.17 -11.66 -4.68
N GLY A 168 5.77 -10.43 -4.94
CA GLY A 168 4.60 -9.98 -5.71
C GLY A 168 4.17 -10.85 -6.89
N LEU A 169 2.86 -10.89 -7.12
CA LEU A 169 2.21 -11.82 -8.04
C LEU A 169 2.24 -11.36 -9.50
N THR A 170 2.35 -10.06 -9.76
CA THR A 170 2.00 -9.51 -11.08
C THR A 170 3.16 -9.17 -11.99
N GLN A 171 4.37 -8.92 -11.49
CA GLN A 171 5.50 -8.53 -12.37
C GLN A 171 6.89 -8.93 -11.85
N ASN A 172 7.73 -9.44 -12.78
CA ASN A 172 9.18 -9.57 -12.57
C ASN A 172 9.85 -8.21 -12.32
N ASP A 173 9.26 -7.11 -12.78
CA ASP A 173 9.83 -5.76 -12.63
C ASP A 173 9.60 -5.18 -11.23
N ASN A 174 8.49 -5.51 -10.56
CA ASN A 174 8.29 -5.15 -9.16
C ASN A 174 9.31 -5.79 -8.23
N ARG A 175 9.83 -6.97 -8.56
CA ARG A 175 10.94 -7.59 -7.83
C ARG A 175 12.22 -6.74 -7.85
N LYS A 176 12.41 -5.91 -8.87
CA LYS A 176 13.60 -5.05 -8.99
C LYS A 176 13.67 -3.98 -7.91
N ILE A 177 12.51 -3.44 -7.46
CA ILE A 177 12.49 -2.44 -6.39
C ILE A 177 12.90 -3.04 -5.05
N TYR A 178 12.61 -4.34 -4.82
CA TYR A 178 12.97 -5.08 -3.61
C TYR A 178 14.34 -5.78 -3.68
N SER A 179 15.04 -5.65 -4.81
CA SER A 179 16.43 -6.13 -4.97
C SER A 179 17.40 -5.28 -4.16
N THR A 180 18.64 -5.77 -3.99
CA THR A 180 19.71 -4.98 -3.33
C THR A 180 19.93 -3.63 -4.01
N ALA A 181 19.87 -3.57 -5.34
CA ALA A 181 19.99 -2.31 -6.09
C ALA A 181 18.79 -1.38 -5.88
N GLY A 182 17.58 -1.93 -5.84
CA GLY A 182 16.36 -1.17 -5.53
C GLY A 182 16.36 -0.60 -4.12
N ILE A 183 16.72 -1.43 -3.12
CA ILE A 183 16.83 -1.00 -1.72
C ILE A 183 17.88 0.12 -1.58
N ARG A 184 18.99 0.04 -2.31
CA ARG A 184 19.99 1.11 -2.32
C ARG A 184 19.43 2.40 -2.93
N ALA A 185 18.69 2.31 -4.04
CA ALA A 185 18.06 3.48 -4.65
C ALA A 185 17.02 4.12 -3.71
N ILE A 186 16.24 3.31 -3.01
CA ILE A 186 15.29 3.79 -1.97
C ILE A 186 16.04 4.50 -0.85
N HIS A 187 17.15 3.89 -0.36
CA HIS A 187 17.97 4.50 0.67
C HIS A 187 18.52 5.87 0.24
N ASP A 188 19.01 5.98 -0.99
CA ASP A 188 19.52 7.25 -1.53
C ASP A 188 18.42 8.28 -1.74
N CYS A 189 17.21 7.85 -2.11
CA CYS A 189 16.04 8.71 -2.32
C CYS A 189 15.44 9.26 -1.01
N LEU A 190 15.57 8.50 0.07
CA LEU A 190 15.13 8.94 1.40
C LEU A 190 16.07 9.97 2.01
N ARG A 191 15.51 10.95 2.69
CA ARG A 191 16.25 11.88 3.55
C ARG A 191 16.84 11.16 4.76
N PRO A 192 17.91 11.69 5.38
CA PRO A 192 18.40 11.21 6.67
C PRO A 192 17.27 11.20 7.72
N GLY A 193 17.10 10.08 8.43
CA GLY A 193 16.00 9.88 9.37
C GLY A 193 14.66 9.47 8.71
N GLY A 194 14.60 9.39 7.39
CA GLY A 194 13.42 8.97 6.64
C GLY A 194 13.10 7.47 6.79
N VAL A 195 11.90 7.10 6.42
CA VAL A 195 11.34 5.75 6.63
C VAL A 195 10.84 5.18 5.31
N LEU A 196 11.32 3.99 4.94
CA LEU A 196 10.64 3.11 4.00
C LEU A 196 9.62 2.28 4.77
N ALA A 197 8.38 2.22 4.28
CA ALA A 197 7.39 1.26 4.73
C ALA A 197 6.96 0.38 3.56
N VAL A 198 6.84 -0.93 3.81
CA VAL A 198 6.46 -1.93 2.78
C VAL A 198 5.35 -2.80 3.33
N TRP A 199 4.29 -2.95 2.55
CA TRP A 199 3.19 -3.86 2.83
C TRP A 199 3.40 -5.22 2.15
N SER A 200 2.97 -6.31 2.79
CA SER A 200 2.96 -7.65 2.22
C SER A 200 1.90 -8.54 2.86
N THR A 201 1.39 -9.47 2.08
CA THR A 201 0.52 -10.54 2.57
C THR A 201 1.22 -11.49 3.54
N HIS A 202 2.54 -11.69 3.39
CA HIS A 202 3.31 -12.67 4.15
C HIS A 202 4.65 -12.10 4.65
N PRO A 203 5.21 -12.66 5.74
CA PRO A 203 6.56 -12.32 6.20
C PRO A 203 7.62 -12.88 5.23
N ASP A 204 8.70 -12.12 5.03
CA ASP A 204 9.87 -12.49 4.23
C ASP A 204 11.17 -12.18 4.99
N LYS A 205 11.73 -13.19 5.67
CA LYS A 205 13.00 -13.05 6.41
C LYS A 205 14.20 -12.68 5.51
N PRO A 206 14.38 -13.24 4.31
CA PRO A 206 15.37 -12.77 3.35
C PRO A 206 15.24 -11.29 3.02
N PHE A 207 14.03 -10.77 2.85
CA PHE A 207 13.80 -9.35 2.60
C PHE A 207 14.17 -8.47 3.80
N SER A 208 13.78 -8.87 5.03
CA SER A 208 14.19 -8.16 6.25
C SER A 208 15.72 -8.06 6.37
N ARG A 209 16.45 -9.12 6.01
CA ARG A 209 17.93 -9.11 5.97
C ARG A 209 18.47 -8.19 4.89
N ARG A 210 17.89 -8.21 3.67
CA ARG A 210 18.29 -7.31 2.57
C ARG A 210 18.14 -5.84 2.95
N LEU A 211 17.04 -5.48 3.63
CA LEU A 211 16.85 -4.13 4.15
C LEU A 211 17.96 -3.73 5.14
N GLY A 212 18.28 -4.61 6.09
CA GLY A 212 19.39 -4.38 7.04
C GLY A 212 20.73 -4.20 6.36
N MET A 213 21.05 -5.06 5.38
CA MET A 213 22.27 -4.95 4.57
C MET A 213 22.28 -3.67 3.70
N GLY A 214 21.12 -3.13 3.35
CA GLY A 214 20.96 -1.86 2.65
C GLY A 214 21.15 -0.61 3.52
N GLY A 215 21.54 -0.76 4.80
CA GLY A 215 21.84 0.35 5.70
C GLY A 215 20.63 0.85 6.51
N PHE A 216 19.56 0.08 6.55
CA PHE A 216 18.36 0.44 7.32
C PHE A 216 18.34 -0.21 8.71
N ARG A 217 17.77 0.50 9.68
CA ARG A 217 17.26 -0.12 10.90
C ARG A 217 15.84 -0.60 10.64
N VAL A 218 15.63 -1.92 10.73
CA VAL A 218 14.40 -2.59 10.30
C VAL A 218 13.55 -3.00 11.50
N GLU A 219 12.26 -2.77 11.40
CA GLU A 219 11.21 -3.27 12.28
C GLU A 219 10.18 -3.99 11.41
N GLU A 220 9.77 -5.21 11.80
CA GLU A 220 8.74 -6.01 11.16
C GLU A 220 7.55 -6.12 12.12
N VAL A 221 6.36 -5.78 11.63
CA VAL A 221 5.13 -5.77 12.43
C VAL A 221 4.04 -6.55 11.69
N GLN A 222 3.34 -7.41 12.39
CA GLN A 222 2.16 -8.08 11.86
C GLN A 222 0.88 -7.38 12.32
N VAL A 223 0.06 -6.95 11.38
CA VAL A 223 -1.20 -6.26 11.62
C VAL A 223 -2.38 -7.07 11.08
N PRO A 224 -3.58 -6.96 11.66
CA PRO A 224 -4.77 -7.58 11.06
C PRO A 224 -5.12 -6.87 9.74
N ALA A 225 -5.58 -7.63 8.76
CA ALA A 225 -6.06 -7.11 7.48
C ALA A 225 -7.27 -6.17 7.68
N THR A 226 -8.16 -6.55 8.60
CA THR A 226 -9.35 -5.77 8.97
C THR A 226 -9.69 -6.01 10.44
N GLY A 227 -10.05 -4.94 11.15
CA GLY A 227 -10.45 -5.03 12.57
C GLY A 227 -9.34 -5.58 13.46
N THR A 228 -9.66 -6.53 14.36
CA THR A 228 -8.72 -7.08 15.35
C THR A 228 -8.45 -8.58 15.19
N LYS A 229 -9.17 -9.27 14.30
CA LYS A 229 -9.12 -10.72 14.11
C LYS A 229 -9.00 -11.08 12.63
N GLY A 230 -8.57 -12.31 12.34
CA GLY A 230 -8.51 -12.85 10.98
C GLY A 230 -7.11 -12.82 10.36
N THR A 231 -7.06 -12.74 9.04
CA THR A 231 -5.81 -12.69 8.26
C THR A 231 -4.91 -11.55 8.72
N ARG A 232 -3.62 -11.82 8.80
CA ARG A 232 -2.61 -10.83 9.18
C ARG A 232 -1.70 -10.54 8.00
N HIS A 233 -1.40 -9.26 7.85
CA HIS A 233 -0.43 -8.77 6.88
C HIS A 233 0.86 -8.34 7.60
N THR A 234 1.94 -8.32 6.85
CA THR A 234 3.27 -7.93 7.36
C THR A 234 3.61 -6.54 6.86
N LEU A 235 4.02 -5.68 7.78
CA LEU A 235 4.51 -4.35 7.49
C LEU A 235 5.97 -4.26 7.91
N TRP A 236 6.86 -3.82 7.00
CA TRP A 236 8.23 -3.47 7.36
C TRP A 236 8.37 -1.96 7.44
N PHE A 237 9.06 -1.52 8.49
CA PHE A 237 9.48 -0.13 8.66
C PHE A 237 11.00 -0.09 8.71
N ALA A 238 11.61 0.44 7.66
CA ALA A 238 13.05 0.49 7.49
C ALA A 238 13.51 1.95 7.58
N LYS A 239 14.14 2.33 8.69
CA LYS A 239 14.56 3.70 8.98
C LYS A 239 15.99 3.93 8.49
N LYS A 240 16.18 4.94 7.61
CA LYS A 240 17.50 5.45 7.25
C LYS A 240 18.07 6.23 8.43
N LEU A 241 19.18 5.75 8.98
CA LEU A 241 19.82 6.44 10.09
C LEU A 241 20.49 7.74 9.58
N PRO A 242 20.47 8.82 10.37
CA PRO A 242 21.26 9.99 10.04
C PRO A 242 22.75 9.63 10.06
N PRO A 243 23.58 10.30 9.24
CA PRO A 243 25.02 10.08 9.30
C PRO A 243 25.54 10.34 10.70
N GLU A 244 26.47 9.50 11.16
CA GLU A 244 27.14 9.71 12.44
C GLU A 244 27.78 11.11 12.46
N ARG A 245 27.47 11.90 13.47
CA ARG A 245 28.18 13.15 13.69
C ARG A 245 29.61 12.81 14.04
N LYS A 246 30.54 13.01 13.09
CA LYS A 246 31.96 12.99 13.44
C LYS A 246 32.17 14.04 14.52
N GLY A 247 32.49 13.58 15.71
CA GLY A 247 32.86 14.47 16.80
C GLY A 247 34.01 15.41 16.36
N PRO A 248 34.18 16.57 17.02
CA PRO A 248 35.25 17.49 16.69
C PRO A 248 36.58 16.73 16.76
N GLN A 249 37.33 16.70 15.65
CA GLN A 249 38.71 16.19 15.67
C GLN A 249 39.49 17.09 16.64
N ARG A 250 39.84 16.54 17.80
CA ARG A 250 40.79 17.22 18.69
C ARG A 250 42.12 17.36 17.93
N ARG A 251 42.43 18.59 17.59
CA ARG A 251 43.78 18.98 17.17
C ARG A 251 44.70 19.00 18.36
#